data_3ffbec6131831824d98c486a68f4df21
#
_entry.id   3ffbec6131831824d98c486a68f4df21
#
_cell.length_a   1.000
_cell.length_b   1.000
_cell.length_c   1.000
_cell.angle_alpha   90.00
_cell.angle_beta   90.00
_cell.angle_gamma   90.00
#
_symmetry.space_group_name_H-M   'P 1'
#
loop_
_entity.id
_entity.type
_entity.pdbx_description
1 polymer ?
#
loop_
_entity_poly.entity_id
_entity_poly.type
_entity_poly.pdbx_seq_one_letter_code
_entity_poly.pdbx_strand_id
1 'polypeptide(L)'
;ADPEARCVIHTHSTQLVALTLTGTIDANNVVPPITPYYVMKVGHVPLIPYHRPGDPVVGDEVARRIERMRAAGTPIRAVMLERLGPNVWHADPARASAVLEELEETARLWLMTHPSALTGTQI
;
A
#
# COMPACT_ATOMS: atom_id res chain seq x y z
N ALA A 1 15.61 4.42 3.00
CA ALA A 1 15.18 4.74 1.64
C ALA A 1 14.30 5.98 1.55
N ASP A 2 13.51 6.26 2.56
CA ASP A 2 12.74 7.51 2.67
C ASP A 2 13.32 8.35 3.81
N PRO A 3 14.05 9.44 3.51
CA PRO A 3 14.73 10.21 4.55
C PRO A 3 13.78 11.01 5.46
N GLU A 4 12.52 11.20 5.07
CA GLU A 4 11.53 11.89 5.87
C GLU A 4 10.74 10.96 6.79
N ALA A 5 10.84 9.66 6.58
CA ALA A 5 10.12 8.68 7.38
C ALA A 5 10.76 8.53 8.75
N ARG A 6 9.96 8.70 9.80
CA ARG A 6 10.36 8.53 11.20
C ARG A 6 9.52 7.49 11.93
N CYS A 7 8.52 6.94 11.26
CA CYS A 7 7.63 5.94 11.81
C CYS A 7 7.29 4.94 10.73
N VAL A 8 7.38 3.64 11.06
CA VAL A 8 6.94 2.54 10.22
C VAL A 8 5.94 1.72 11.03
N ILE A 9 4.78 1.44 10.43
CA ILE A 9 3.74 0.60 11.03
C ILE A 9 3.57 -0.63 10.14
N HIS A 10 3.62 -1.81 10.74
CA HIS A 10 3.30 -3.06 10.09
C HIS A 10 2.15 -3.73 10.86
N THR A 11 1.13 -4.15 10.13
CA THR A 11 -0.02 -4.86 10.70
C THR A 11 -0.36 -6.07 9.85
N HIS A 12 -1.19 -6.97 10.40
CA HIS A 12 -1.75 -8.09 9.66
C HIS A 12 -3.18 -7.78 9.22
N SER A 13 -3.37 -6.60 8.65
CA SER A 13 -4.68 -6.04 8.31
C SER A 13 -5.53 -6.99 7.49
N THR A 14 -6.68 -7.36 8.02
CA THR A 14 -7.53 -8.42 7.46
C THR A 14 -7.96 -8.15 6.03
N GLN A 15 -8.43 -6.95 5.74
CA GLN A 15 -8.98 -6.63 4.42
C GLN A 15 -7.88 -6.58 3.37
N LEU A 16 -6.73 -6.02 3.69
CA LEU A 16 -5.59 -5.97 2.78
C LEU A 16 -5.03 -7.36 2.50
N VAL A 17 -4.90 -8.20 3.52
CA VAL A 17 -4.46 -9.58 3.32
C VAL A 17 -5.47 -10.34 2.46
N ALA A 18 -6.77 -10.19 2.75
CA ALA A 18 -7.82 -10.82 1.95
C ALA A 18 -7.74 -10.40 0.48
N LEU A 19 -7.49 -9.12 0.23
CA LEU A 19 -7.33 -8.60 -1.13
C LEU A 19 -6.22 -9.33 -1.88
N THR A 20 -5.08 -9.59 -1.24
CA THR A 20 -3.97 -10.30 -1.88
C THR A 20 -4.27 -11.78 -2.15
N LEU A 21 -5.27 -12.34 -1.49
CA LEU A 21 -5.66 -13.74 -1.69
C LEU A 21 -6.64 -13.91 -2.86
N THR A 22 -7.20 -12.82 -3.41
CA THR A 22 -8.17 -12.91 -4.51
C THR A 22 -7.53 -13.31 -5.83
N GLY A 23 -6.24 -13.04 -6.00
CA GLY A 23 -5.51 -13.31 -7.25
C GLY A 23 -5.83 -12.34 -8.39
N THR A 24 -6.60 -11.28 -8.13
CA THR A 24 -7.08 -10.35 -9.18
C THR A 24 -6.48 -8.96 -9.06
N ILE A 25 -5.49 -8.78 -8.22
CA ILE A 25 -4.88 -7.47 -7.95
C ILE A 25 -3.79 -7.12 -8.95
N ASP A 26 -3.59 -5.81 -9.15
CA ASP A 26 -2.45 -5.29 -9.90
C ASP A 26 -1.23 -5.19 -8.96
N ALA A 27 -0.13 -5.83 -9.31
CA ALA A 27 1.08 -5.84 -8.50
C ALA A 27 1.72 -4.45 -8.35
N ASN A 28 1.43 -3.52 -9.26
CA ASN A 28 1.96 -2.15 -9.19
C ASN A 28 1.13 -1.25 -8.29
N ASN A 29 -0.13 -1.60 -8.08
CA ASN A 29 -1.03 -0.87 -7.20
C ASN A 29 -2.13 -1.81 -6.71
N VAL A 30 -1.95 -2.34 -5.51
CA VAL A 30 -2.83 -3.42 -4.98
C VAL A 30 -4.24 -2.96 -4.70
N VAL A 31 -4.43 -1.68 -4.36
CA VAL A 31 -5.75 -1.12 -4.11
C VAL A 31 -6.09 -0.14 -5.24
N PRO A 32 -7.14 -0.43 -6.03
CA PRO A 32 -7.54 0.48 -7.10
C PRO A 32 -7.98 1.85 -6.58
N PRO A 33 -7.84 2.91 -7.38
CA PRO A 33 -8.23 4.26 -6.97
C PRO A 33 -9.75 4.43 -7.03
N ILE A 34 -10.47 3.94 -6.03
CA ILE A 34 -11.94 3.91 -6.01
C ILE A 34 -12.56 5.04 -5.20
N THR A 35 -11.78 5.74 -4.39
CA THR A 35 -12.24 6.95 -3.69
C THR A 35 -11.24 8.09 -3.83
N PRO A 36 -11.71 9.35 -3.85
CA PRO A 36 -10.79 10.50 -3.89
C PRO A 36 -9.89 10.58 -2.67
N TYR A 37 -10.40 10.23 -1.50
CA TYR A 37 -9.62 10.29 -0.26
C TYR A 37 -8.45 9.32 -0.28
N TYR A 38 -8.66 8.11 -0.81
CA TYR A 38 -7.57 7.16 -0.97
C TYR A 38 -6.49 7.69 -1.93
N VAL A 39 -6.90 8.23 -3.06
CA VAL A 39 -5.97 8.80 -4.06
C VAL A 39 -5.14 9.93 -3.45
N MET A 40 -5.79 10.80 -2.68
CA MET A 40 -5.13 11.96 -2.06
C MET A 40 -4.17 11.58 -0.93
N LYS A 41 -4.55 10.62 -0.09
CA LYS A 41 -3.79 10.27 1.11
C LYS A 41 -2.74 9.18 0.89
N VAL A 42 -3.03 8.24 0.02
CA VAL A 42 -2.20 7.04 -0.16
C VAL A 42 -1.55 6.99 -1.53
N GLY A 43 -2.35 7.04 -2.58
CA GLY A 43 -1.89 7.02 -3.96
C GLY A 43 -1.59 5.62 -4.48
N HIS A 44 -0.32 5.22 -4.51
CA HIS A 44 0.11 3.93 -5.04
C HIS A 44 0.70 3.05 -3.96
N VAL A 45 0.29 1.77 -3.96
CA VAL A 45 0.80 0.76 -3.01
C VAL A 45 1.21 -0.48 -3.80
N PRO A 46 2.50 -0.63 -4.11
CA PRO A 46 2.95 -1.81 -4.84
C PRO A 46 2.94 -3.06 -3.97
N LEU A 47 2.80 -4.21 -4.62
CA LEU A 47 2.86 -5.51 -3.99
C LEU A 47 4.31 -6.00 -3.95
N ILE A 48 4.73 -6.46 -2.78
CA ILE A 48 5.96 -7.24 -2.63
C ILE A 48 5.54 -8.72 -2.65
N PRO A 49 6.04 -9.53 -3.57
CA PRO A 49 5.69 -10.95 -3.63
C PRO A 49 5.96 -11.68 -2.32
N TYR A 50 5.25 -12.76 -2.08
CA TYR A 50 5.36 -13.51 -0.83
C TYR A 50 6.80 -13.97 -0.57
N HIS A 51 7.26 -13.70 0.65
CA HIS A 51 8.47 -14.24 1.23
C HIS A 51 8.14 -14.76 2.63
N ARG A 52 8.89 -15.74 3.08
CA ARG A 52 8.73 -16.26 4.43
C ARG A 52 8.94 -15.13 5.45
N PRO A 53 8.11 -15.04 6.52
CA PRO A 53 8.33 -14.05 7.57
C PRO A 53 9.77 -14.09 8.10
N GLY A 54 10.39 -12.93 8.22
CA GLY A 54 11.78 -12.81 8.66
C GLY A 54 12.83 -12.94 7.57
N ASP A 55 12.44 -13.15 6.31
CA ASP A 55 13.39 -13.20 5.21
C ASP A 55 14.00 -11.81 4.97
N PRO A 56 15.34 -11.67 5.05
CA PRO A 56 16.00 -10.36 4.90
C PRO A 56 15.89 -9.77 3.50
N VAL A 57 15.56 -10.56 2.48
CA VAL A 57 15.37 -10.10 1.10
C VAL A 57 14.22 -9.08 1.02
N VAL A 58 13.20 -9.19 1.87
CA VAL A 58 12.05 -8.29 1.88
C VAL A 58 12.49 -6.84 2.09
N GLY A 59 13.37 -6.58 3.04
CA GLY A 59 13.87 -5.23 3.31
C GLY A 59 14.54 -4.61 2.08
N ASP A 60 15.34 -5.39 1.36
CA ASP A 60 16.00 -4.92 0.16
C ASP A 60 15.01 -4.65 -0.96
N GLU A 61 14.00 -5.48 -1.13
CA GLU A 61 12.96 -5.28 -2.13
C GLU A 61 12.14 -4.03 -1.85
N VAL A 62 11.77 -3.79 -0.60
CA VAL A 62 11.05 -2.58 -0.20
C VAL A 62 11.87 -1.33 -0.50
N ALA A 63 13.14 -1.33 -0.10
CA ALA A 63 14.02 -0.19 -0.34
C ALA A 63 14.16 0.12 -1.84
N ARG A 64 14.37 -0.91 -2.66
CA ARG A 64 14.47 -0.74 -4.12
C ARG A 64 13.17 -0.19 -4.72
N ARG A 65 12.01 -0.64 -4.21
CA ARG A 65 10.72 -0.16 -4.71
C ARG A 65 10.49 1.30 -4.33
N ILE A 66 10.85 1.70 -3.12
CA ILE A 66 10.75 3.10 -2.68
C ILE A 66 11.57 4.00 -3.60
N GLU A 67 12.82 3.62 -3.89
CA GLU A 67 13.69 4.43 -4.73
C GLU A 67 13.24 4.49 -6.17
N ARG A 68 12.78 3.37 -6.72
CA ARG A 68 12.25 3.32 -8.09
C ARG A 68 11.03 4.22 -8.26
N MET A 69 10.10 4.17 -7.31
CA MET A 69 8.88 4.98 -7.36
C MET A 69 9.20 6.47 -7.19
N ARG A 70 10.15 6.80 -6.32
CA ARG A 70 10.60 8.18 -6.16
C ARG A 70 11.23 8.70 -7.45
N ALA A 71 12.09 7.93 -8.08
CA ALA A 71 12.74 8.30 -9.34
C ALA A 71 11.73 8.49 -10.48
N ALA A 72 10.63 7.74 -10.44
CA ALA A 72 9.54 7.87 -11.42
C ALA A 72 8.60 9.05 -11.14
N GLY A 73 8.82 9.81 -10.08
CA GLY A 73 7.97 10.94 -9.70
C GLY A 73 6.69 10.56 -8.96
N THR A 74 6.58 9.32 -8.51
CA THR A 74 5.42 8.80 -7.77
C THR A 74 5.88 8.20 -6.44
N PRO A 75 6.32 9.04 -5.48
CA PRO A 75 6.78 8.52 -4.19
C PRO A 75 5.65 7.79 -3.46
N ILE A 76 6.02 6.71 -2.76
CA ILE A 76 5.06 5.86 -2.05
C ILE A 76 5.24 5.99 -0.54
N ARG A 77 4.18 5.67 0.23
CA ARG A 77 4.19 5.66 1.69
C ARG A 77 3.81 4.29 2.26
N ALA A 78 3.57 3.33 1.39
CA ALA A 78 3.21 1.98 1.78
C ALA A 78 3.60 0.97 0.72
N VAL A 79 3.84 -0.25 1.16
CA VAL A 79 3.89 -1.44 0.31
C VAL A 79 3.00 -2.49 0.94
N MET A 80 2.47 -3.40 0.13
CA MET A 80 1.72 -4.55 0.63
C MET A 80 2.58 -5.79 0.51
N LEU A 81 2.86 -6.42 1.64
CA LEU A 81 3.54 -7.71 1.67
C LEU A 81 2.48 -8.79 1.45
N GLU A 82 2.56 -9.47 0.32
CA GLU A 82 1.56 -10.48 -0.08
C GLU A 82 1.34 -11.50 1.04
N ARG A 83 0.07 -11.71 1.43
CA ARG A 83 -0.37 -12.63 2.48
C ARG A 83 0.08 -12.31 3.90
N LEU A 84 0.85 -11.25 4.09
CA LEU A 84 1.40 -10.90 5.41
C LEU A 84 0.77 -9.62 5.98
N GLY A 85 0.70 -8.58 5.21
CA GLY A 85 0.14 -7.29 5.64
C GLY A 85 0.93 -6.11 5.11
N PRO A 86 0.42 -4.90 5.28
CA PRO A 86 1.08 -3.70 4.81
C PRO A 86 2.22 -3.24 5.71
N ASN A 87 3.19 -2.58 5.11
CA ASN A 87 4.12 -1.70 5.79
C ASN A 87 3.81 -0.28 5.36
N VAL A 88 3.57 0.60 6.32
CA VAL A 88 3.25 2.01 6.08
C VAL A 88 4.27 2.86 6.81
N TRP A 89 4.72 3.95 6.19
CA TRP A 89 5.67 4.87 6.83
C TRP A 89 5.28 6.32 6.58
N HIS A 90 5.62 7.16 7.54
CA HIS A 90 5.39 8.58 7.47
C HIS A 90 6.30 9.32 8.49
N ALA A 91 6.19 10.64 8.49
CA ALA A 91 6.98 11.49 9.40
C ALA A 91 6.63 11.30 10.88
N ASP A 92 5.41 10.90 11.21
CA ASP A 92 4.96 10.67 12.58
C ASP A 92 3.93 9.55 12.66
N PRO A 93 3.68 9.00 13.88
CA PRO A 93 2.72 7.89 14.03
C PRO A 93 1.30 8.24 13.65
N ALA A 94 0.83 9.47 13.91
CA ALA A 94 -0.54 9.86 13.59
C ALA A 94 -0.79 9.86 12.08
N ARG A 95 0.16 10.37 11.30
CA ARG A 95 0.06 10.37 9.83
C ARG A 95 0.18 8.97 9.25
N ALA A 96 1.11 8.16 9.78
CA ALA A 96 1.24 6.77 9.35
C ALA A 96 -0.03 5.98 9.63
N SER A 97 -0.63 6.17 10.79
CA SER A 97 -1.89 5.53 11.17
C SER A 97 -3.04 5.96 10.25
N ALA A 98 -3.11 7.24 9.89
CA ALA A 98 -4.14 7.74 8.97
C ALA A 98 -4.03 7.11 7.59
N VAL A 99 -2.81 6.93 7.07
CA VAL A 99 -2.58 6.24 5.79
C VAL A 99 -3.03 4.77 5.89
N LEU A 100 -2.68 4.10 6.98
CA LEU A 100 -3.05 2.70 7.20
C LEU A 100 -4.56 2.51 7.27
N GLU A 101 -5.26 3.38 8.00
CA GLU A 101 -6.72 3.32 8.12
C GLU A 101 -7.39 3.52 6.76
N GLU A 102 -6.96 4.51 5.99
CA GLU A 102 -7.51 4.76 4.66
C GLU A 102 -7.25 3.58 3.73
N LEU A 103 -6.06 3.00 3.79
CA LEU A 103 -5.68 1.86 2.97
C LEU A 103 -6.55 0.64 3.28
N GLU A 104 -6.72 0.31 4.55
CA GLU A 104 -7.51 -0.84 4.98
C GLU A 104 -8.99 -0.65 4.67
N GLU A 105 -9.54 0.54 4.92
CA GLU A 105 -10.94 0.83 4.64
C GLU A 105 -11.24 0.79 3.14
N THR A 106 -10.33 1.27 2.31
CA THR A 106 -10.50 1.23 0.86
C THR A 106 -10.46 -0.21 0.34
N ALA A 107 -9.57 -1.05 0.90
CA ALA A 107 -9.54 -2.48 0.58
C ALA A 107 -10.87 -3.15 0.95
N ARG A 108 -11.44 -2.81 2.11
CA ARG A 108 -12.73 -3.32 2.55
C ARG A 108 -13.85 -2.93 1.58
N LEU A 109 -13.91 -1.66 1.17
CA LEU A 109 -14.89 -1.19 0.19
C LEU A 109 -14.79 -1.95 -1.12
N TRP A 110 -13.57 -2.16 -1.62
CA TRP A 110 -13.37 -2.89 -2.86
C TRP A 110 -13.83 -4.35 -2.73
N LEU A 111 -13.49 -5.01 -1.64
CA LEU A 111 -13.89 -6.40 -1.39
C LEU A 111 -15.41 -6.57 -1.30
N MET A 112 -16.10 -5.57 -0.77
CA MET A 112 -17.56 -5.60 -0.63
C MET A 112 -18.29 -5.30 -1.94
N THR A 113 -17.74 -4.48 -2.81
CA THR A 113 -18.48 -3.90 -3.94
C THR A 113 -17.88 -4.18 -5.31
N HIS A 114 -16.57 -4.40 -5.40
CA HIS A 114 -15.83 -4.56 -6.66
C HIS A 114 -16.16 -3.45 -7.68
N PRO A 115 -16.02 -2.15 -7.31
CA PRO A 115 -16.41 -1.05 -8.16
C PRO A 115 -15.41 -0.82 -9.27
N SER A 116 -15.81 -0.05 -10.29
CA SER A 116 -14.89 0.47 -11.28
C SER A 116 -13.98 1.51 -10.65
N ALA A 117 -12.72 1.58 -11.11
CA ALA A 117 -11.78 2.61 -10.66
C ALA A 117 -12.21 3.99 -11.16
N LEU A 118 -11.84 5.03 -10.41
CA LEU A 118 -12.06 6.41 -10.84
C LEU A 118 -11.27 6.71 -12.10
N THR A 119 -11.83 7.51 -12.99
CA THR A 119 -11.14 8.01 -14.18
C THR A 119 -10.30 9.23 -13.84
N GLY A 120 -9.36 9.59 -14.73
CA GLY A 120 -8.53 10.78 -14.53
C GLY A 120 -9.34 12.08 -14.37
N THR A 121 -10.54 12.15 -14.95
CA THR A 121 -11.42 13.32 -14.82
C THR A 121 -12.20 13.35 -13.51
N GLN A 122 -12.27 12.23 -12.78
CA GLN A 122 -12.98 12.13 -11.50
C GLN A 122 -12.04 12.31 -10.29
N ILE A 123 -10.75 12.26 -10.53
CA ILE A 123 -9.73 12.50 -9.52
C ILE A 123 -9.33 14.00 -9.49
#